data_a5eaf25ae86abb391aba6abd9b1a17c5
#
_entry.id   a5eaf25ae86abb391aba6abd9b1a17c5
#
_cell.length_a   1.000
_cell.length_b   1.000
_cell.length_c   1.000
_cell.angle_alpha   90.00
_cell.angle_beta   90.00
_cell.angle_gamma   90.00
#
_symmetry.space_group_name_H-M   'P 1'
#
loop_
_entity.id
_entity.type
_entity.pdbx_description
1 polymer ?
#
loop_
_entity_poly.entity_id
_entity_poly.type
_entity_poly.pdbx_seq_one_letter_code
_entity_poly.pdbx_strand_id
1 'polypeptide(L)'
;GLVGEILFNRLDTMQAEIRATRHPMFDADKLLEQVRQFSELSAAVTKEIEVRRDGEWGQRLLKDRVQVGGVMDGFMDRAHKEVSIALPMQRGAGKSADFSKPVDAEKRDMAMRYVRLVVGSRNFAAAGSFGAKQKDASEELCFYLRRYNEDVVKEMRNGENRAIAETQFHFAIALTALLFSEEEAELMRRRGKAAQAAA
;
A
#
# COMPACT_ATOMS: atom_id res chain seq x y z
N GLY A 1 -26.98 7.37 25.58
CA GLY A 1 -28.33 7.02 25.14
C GLY A 1 -28.33 5.87 24.14
N LEU A 2 -29.50 5.39 23.74
CA LEU A 2 -29.70 4.24 22.85
C LEU A 2 -28.97 4.41 21.49
N VAL A 3 -28.98 5.61 20.90
CA VAL A 3 -28.32 5.92 19.62
C VAL A 3 -26.80 5.78 19.74
N GLY A 4 -26.23 6.27 20.83
CA GLY A 4 -24.80 6.12 21.12
C GLY A 4 -24.39 4.65 21.23
N GLU A 5 -25.18 3.84 21.96
CA GLU A 5 -24.96 2.40 22.08
C GLU A 5 -24.94 1.68 20.73
N ILE A 6 -25.90 1.97 19.86
CA ILE A 6 -25.97 1.37 18.52
C ILE A 6 -24.74 1.74 17.69
N LEU A 7 -24.32 3.01 17.70
CA LEU A 7 -23.16 3.48 16.94
C LEU A 7 -21.86 2.84 17.43
N PHE A 8 -21.66 2.76 18.74
CA PHE A 8 -20.46 2.14 19.31
C PHE A 8 -20.43 0.62 19.09
N ASN A 9 -21.56 -0.06 19.16
CA ASN A 9 -21.65 -1.47 18.82
C ASN A 9 -21.29 -1.72 17.35
N ARG A 10 -21.67 -0.81 16.46
CA ARG A 10 -21.28 -0.89 15.04
C ARG A 10 -19.77 -0.68 14.86
N LEU A 11 -19.18 0.29 15.56
CA LEU A 11 -17.71 0.50 15.53
C LEU A 11 -16.97 -0.74 16.05
N ASP A 12 -17.42 -1.34 17.14
CA ASP A 12 -16.81 -2.58 17.67
C ASP A 12 -16.86 -3.73 16.66
N THR A 13 -17.99 -3.89 15.96
CA THR A 13 -18.14 -4.91 14.92
C THR A 13 -17.20 -4.66 13.74
N MET A 14 -17.14 -3.43 13.27
CA MET A 14 -16.23 -3.03 12.17
C MET A 14 -14.76 -3.25 12.56
N GLN A 15 -14.39 -2.84 13.77
CA GLN A 15 -13.03 -3.05 14.30
C GLN A 15 -12.68 -4.54 14.37
N ALA A 16 -13.59 -5.39 14.82
CA ALA A 16 -13.37 -6.83 14.89
C ALA A 16 -13.18 -7.47 13.53
N GLU A 17 -13.94 -7.05 12.52
CA GLU A 17 -13.77 -7.49 11.13
C GLU A 17 -12.42 -7.09 10.55
N ILE A 18 -11.99 -5.85 10.79
CA ILE A 18 -10.67 -5.36 10.34
C ILE A 18 -9.55 -6.16 11.03
N ARG A 19 -9.66 -6.40 12.34
CA ARG A 19 -8.69 -7.20 13.10
C ARG A 19 -8.58 -8.65 12.62
N ALA A 20 -9.64 -9.20 12.07
CA ALA A 20 -9.65 -10.56 11.53
C ALA A 20 -8.86 -10.69 10.21
N THR A 21 -8.54 -9.58 9.56
CA THR A 21 -7.79 -9.56 8.30
C THR A 21 -6.33 -9.97 8.52
N ARG A 22 -5.85 -10.91 7.72
CA ARG A 22 -4.51 -11.50 7.85
C ARG A 22 -3.79 -11.62 6.50
N HIS A 23 -2.49 -11.32 6.49
CA HIS A 23 -1.60 -11.76 5.44
C HIS A 23 -1.48 -13.30 5.47
N PRO A 24 -1.43 -14.01 4.33
CA PRO A 24 -1.51 -13.49 2.96
C PRO A 24 -2.94 -13.39 2.40
N MET A 25 -3.93 -13.85 3.12
CA MET A 25 -5.32 -14.00 2.68
C MET A 25 -6.13 -12.73 2.98
N PHE A 26 -6.00 -11.73 2.13
CA PHE A 26 -6.81 -10.53 2.23
C PHE A 26 -7.17 -9.95 0.86
N ASP A 27 -8.30 -9.26 0.80
CA ASP A 27 -8.75 -8.47 -0.34
C ASP A 27 -8.49 -7.00 -0.04
N ALA A 28 -7.64 -6.36 -0.85
CA ALA A 28 -7.23 -4.97 -0.62
C ALA A 28 -8.42 -4.00 -0.72
N ASP A 29 -9.29 -4.17 -1.70
CA ASP A 29 -10.43 -3.28 -1.90
C ASP A 29 -11.45 -3.41 -0.76
N LYS A 30 -11.69 -4.63 -0.29
CA LYS A 30 -12.55 -4.90 0.87
C LYS A 30 -11.99 -4.27 2.13
N LEU A 31 -10.70 -4.46 2.41
CA LEU A 31 -10.05 -3.89 3.59
C LEU A 31 -10.06 -2.36 3.54
N LEU A 32 -9.75 -1.77 2.39
CA LEU A 32 -9.82 -0.32 2.19
C LEU A 32 -11.23 0.23 2.51
N GLU A 33 -12.27 -0.41 2.02
CA GLU A 33 -13.65 0.01 2.27
C GLU A 33 -14.02 -0.13 3.76
N GLN A 34 -13.64 -1.22 4.39
CA GLN A 34 -13.86 -1.44 5.82
C GLN A 34 -13.19 -0.36 6.68
N VAL A 35 -11.92 -0.05 6.40
CA VAL A 35 -11.16 0.98 7.13
C VAL A 35 -11.69 2.38 6.85
N ARG A 36 -12.07 2.67 5.60
CA ARG A 36 -12.69 3.95 5.24
C ARG A 36 -13.99 4.17 6.03
N GLN A 37 -14.89 3.19 6.03
CA GLN A 37 -16.16 3.27 6.76
C GLN A 37 -15.95 3.43 8.27
N PHE A 38 -15.02 2.68 8.85
CA PHE A 38 -14.65 2.82 10.25
C PHE A 38 -14.16 4.23 10.57
N SER A 39 -13.25 4.76 9.75
CA SER A 39 -12.65 6.08 9.93
C SER A 39 -13.70 7.19 9.84
N GLU A 40 -14.59 7.12 8.87
CA GLU A 40 -15.70 8.08 8.70
C GLU A 40 -16.68 8.03 9.87
N LEU A 41 -17.13 6.85 10.27
CA LEU A 41 -18.06 6.69 11.39
C LEU A 41 -17.41 7.15 12.70
N SER A 42 -16.17 6.79 12.94
CA SER A 42 -15.40 7.20 14.11
C SER A 42 -15.28 8.73 14.21
N ALA A 43 -15.01 9.41 13.08
CA ALA A 43 -14.96 10.87 13.03
C ALA A 43 -16.35 11.50 13.28
N ALA A 44 -17.40 10.95 12.68
CA ALA A 44 -18.77 11.43 12.85
C ALA A 44 -19.24 11.30 14.31
N VAL A 45 -18.98 10.15 14.94
CA VAL A 45 -19.32 9.93 16.37
C VAL A 45 -18.63 10.95 17.27
N THR A 46 -17.34 11.25 17.01
CA THR A 46 -16.61 12.25 17.79
C THR A 46 -17.23 13.63 17.68
N LYS A 47 -17.69 14.01 16.48
CA LYS A 47 -18.25 15.33 16.20
C LYS A 47 -19.69 15.49 16.73
N GLU A 48 -20.52 14.47 16.51
CA GLU A 48 -21.98 14.57 16.76
C GLU A 48 -22.38 14.30 18.22
N ILE A 49 -21.61 13.49 18.94
CA ILE A 49 -21.99 13.04 20.30
C ILE A 49 -21.21 13.78 21.39
N GLU A 50 -20.33 14.71 21.04
CA GLU A 50 -19.45 15.40 22.00
C GLU A 50 -18.78 14.43 22.99
N VAL A 51 -18.14 13.41 22.43
CA VAL A 51 -17.50 12.36 23.22
C VAL A 51 -16.37 12.95 24.08
N ARG A 52 -16.54 12.92 25.38
CA ARG A 52 -15.48 13.31 26.31
C ARG A 52 -14.34 12.29 26.28
N ARG A 53 -13.11 12.76 26.14
CA ARG A 53 -11.92 11.88 26.05
C ARG A 53 -11.71 11.01 27.30
N ASP A 54 -12.07 11.53 28.46
CA ASP A 54 -11.95 10.87 29.75
C ASP A 54 -13.18 10.02 30.14
N GLY A 55 -14.24 10.07 29.35
CA GLY A 55 -15.45 9.29 29.56
C GLY A 55 -15.37 7.87 28.99
N GLU A 56 -16.32 7.03 29.35
CA GLU A 56 -16.43 5.63 28.90
C GLU A 56 -16.44 5.52 27.35
N TRP A 57 -17.25 6.35 26.71
CA TRP A 57 -17.35 6.40 25.25
C TRP A 57 -16.01 6.83 24.57
N GLY A 58 -15.35 7.81 25.18
CA GLY A 58 -14.04 8.28 24.70
C GLY A 58 -12.97 7.20 24.80
N GLN A 59 -12.93 6.46 25.89
CA GLN A 59 -11.99 5.36 26.08
C GLN A 59 -12.28 4.19 25.14
N ARG A 60 -13.55 3.86 24.93
CA ARG A 60 -13.97 2.82 23.99
C ARG A 60 -13.57 3.17 22.56
N LEU A 61 -13.82 4.40 22.12
CA LEU A 61 -13.45 4.89 20.80
C LEU A 61 -11.93 4.89 20.59
N LEU A 62 -11.18 5.32 21.60
CA LEU A 62 -9.71 5.29 21.54
C LEU A 62 -9.18 3.86 21.38
N LYS A 63 -9.73 2.92 22.13
CA LYS A 63 -9.38 1.50 22.02
C LYS A 63 -9.62 0.96 20.60
N ASP A 64 -10.79 1.22 20.02
CA ASP A 64 -11.11 0.78 18.68
C ASP A 64 -10.18 1.39 17.63
N ARG A 65 -9.88 2.68 17.75
CA ARG A 65 -8.93 3.38 16.87
C ARG A 65 -7.52 2.80 16.95
N VAL A 66 -7.04 2.51 18.15
CA VAL A 66 -5.73 1.89 18.35
C VAL A 66 -5.68 0.50 17.71
N GLN A 67 -6.75 -0.28 17.82
CA GLN A 67 -6.83 -1.61 17.20
C GLN A 67 -6.79 -1.54 15.67
N VAL A 68 -7.59 -0.67 15.06
CA VAL A 68 -7.62 -0.48 13.60
C VAL A 68 -6.29 0.09 13.11
N GLY A 69 -5.79 1.12 13.77
CA GLY A 69 -4.48 1.73 13.44
C GLY A 69 -3.34 0.72 13.51
N GLY A 70 -3.33 -0.13 14.51
CA GLY A 70 -2.32 -1.19 14.69
C GLY A 70 -2.35 -2.23 13.58
N VAL A 71 -3.53 -2.65 13.13
CA VAL A 71 -3.67 -3.55 11.98
C VAL A 71 -3.09 -2.91 10.72
N MET A 72 -3.48 -1.67 10.44
CA MET A 72 -3.03 -0.96 9.24
C MET A 72 -1.54 -0.60 9.30
N ASP A 73 -1.01 -0.24 10.46
CA ASP A 73 0.43 -0.05 10.67
C ASP A 73 1.22 -1.31 10.26
N GLY A 74 0.74 -2.47 10.64
CA GLY A 74 1.35 -3.75 10.25
C GLY A 74 1.36 -3.98 8.75
N PHE A 75 0.26 -3.66 8.04
CA PHE A 75 0.21 -3.73 6.58
C PHE A 75 1.14 -2.70 5.92
N MET A 76 1.17 -1.46 6.43
CA MET A 76 2.07 -0.42 5.89
C MET A 76 3.55 -0.81 6.05
N ASP A 77 3.94 -1.32 7.22
CA ASP A 77 5.31 -1.77 7.48
C ASP A 77 5.75 -2.93 6.56
N ARG A 78 4.82 -3.77 6.14
CA ARG A 78 5.09 -4.92 5.29
C ARG A 78 5.18 -4.58 3.79
N ALA A 79 4.62 -3.46 3.36
CA ALA A 79 4.50 -3.10 1.95
C ALA A 79 5.84 -3.10 1.20
N HIS A 80 6.87 -2.50 1.76
CA HIS A 80 8.21 -2.46 1.16
C HIS A 80 8.78 -3.86 0.93
N LYS A 81 8.67 -4.74 1.91
CA LYS A 81 9.13 -6.13 1.80
C LYS A 81 8.45 -6.85 0.64
N GLU A 82 7.13 -6.74 0.53
CA GLU A 82 6.38 -7.41 -0.53
C GLU A 82 6.72 -6.86 -1.93
N VAL A 83 6.90 -5.56 -2.05
CA VAL A 83 7.36 -4.95 -3.30
C VAL A 83 8.79 -5.39 -3.63
N SER A 84 9.69 -5.46 -2.65
CA SER A 84 11.07 -5.93 -2.89
C SER A 84 11.17 -7.40 -3.30
N ILE A 85 10.21 -8.22 -2.92
CA ILE A 85 10.10 -9.62 -3.39
C ILE A 85 9.70 -9.66 -4.86
N ALA A 86 8.78 -8.79 -5.28
CA ALA A 86 8.28 -8.72 -6.65
C ALA A 86 9.21 -7.96 -7.61
N LEU A 87 9.97 -7.01 -7.09
CA LEU A 87 10.96 -6.20 -7.82
C LEU A 87 12.33 -6.35 -7.15
N PRO A 88 12.99 -7.51 -7.30
CA PRO A 88 14.19 -7.80 -6.53
C PRO A 88 15.39 -6.94 -6.93
N MET A 89 16.21 -6.60 -5.94
CA MET A 89 17.50 -5.94 -6.06
C MET A 89 18.64 -6.93 -5.77
N GLN A 90 19.79 -6.69 -6.35
CA GLN A 90 21.00 -7.45 -6.04
C GLN A 90 21.44 -7.21 -4.59
N ARG A 91 22.11 -8.18 -4.02
CA ARG A 91 22.67 -8.08 -2.66
C ARG A 91 23.99 -7.28 -2.69
N GLY A 92 24.24 -6.48 -1.65
CA GLY A 92 25.50 -5.76 -1.47
C GLY A 92 25.40 -4.25 -1.64
N ALA A 93 26.54 -3.56 -1.58
CA ALA A 93 26.67 -2.12 -1.77
C ALA A 93 26.45 -1.76 -3.26
N GLY A 94 25.84 -0.57 -3.52
CA GLY A 94 25.57 -0.13 -4.89
C GLY A 94 24.50 -0.95 -5.61
N LYS A 95 23.50 -1.37 -4.88
CA LYS A 95 22.42 -2.28 -5.33
C LYS A 95 21.73 -1.80 -6.60
N SER A 96 21.76 -2.62 -7.63
CA SER A 96 20.94 -2.49 -8.83
C SER A 96 19.87 -3.59 -8.86
N ALA A 97 18.86 -3.43 -9.72
CA ALA A 97 17.81 -4.44 -9.87
C ALA A 97 18.38 -5.79 -10.34
N ASP A 98 17.77 -6.87 -9.87
CA ASP A 98 18.18 -8.24 -10.18
C ASP A 98 17.21 -8.86 -11.19
N PHE A 99 17.69 -9.10 -12.41
CA PHE A 99 16.96 -9.74 -13.50
C PHE A 99 17.45 -11.16 -13.80
N SER A 100 18.23 -11.75 -12.90
CA SER A 100 18.83 -13.07 -13.13
C SER A 100 17.82 -14.21 -13.12
N LYS A 101 16.66 -14.01 -12.48
CA LYS A 101 15.59 -15.01 -12.37
C LYS A 101 14.22 -14.37 -12.64
N PRO A 102 13.30 -15.09 -13.30
CA PRO A 102 11.93 -14.64 -13.43
C PRO A 102 11.25 -14.58 -12.05
N VAL A 103 10.29 -13.67 -11.90
CA VAL A 103 9.49 -13.51 -10.69
C VAL A 103 8.13 -14.14 -10.92
N ASP A 104 7.62 -14.92 -9.96
CA ASP A 104 6.31 -15.53 -10.04
C ASP A 104 5.19 -14.48 -10.03
N ALA A 105 4.14 -14.72 -10.82
CA ALA A 105 2.98 -13.82 -10.90
C ALA A 105 2.32 -13.60 -9.54
N GLU A 106 2.27 -14.60 -8.67
CA GLU A 106 1.73 -14.49 -7.31
C GLU A 106 2.45 -13.45 -6.46
N LYS A 107 3.78 -13.32 -6.61
CA LYS A 107 4.57 -12.31 -5.91
C LYS A 107 4.23 -10.90 -6.39
N ARG A 108 4.03 -10.73 -7.69
CA ARG A 108 3.57 -9.45 -8.26
C ARG A 108 2.16 -9.10 -7.80
N ASP A 109 1.25 -10.07 -7.77
CA ASP A 109 -0.12 -9.87 -7.29
C ASP A 109 -0.15 -9.44 -5.82
N MET A 110 0.68 -10.06 -4.99
CA MET A 110 0.81 -9.69 -3.58
C MET A 110 1.35 -8.26 -3.42
N ALA A 111 2.39 -7.92 -4.15
CA ALA A 111 2.93 -6.55 -4.15
C ALA A 111 1.89 -5.52 -4.59
N MET A 112 1.11 -5.82 -5.62
CA MET A 112 0.03 -4.96 -6.09
C MET A 112 -1.03 -4.72 -5.02
N ARG A 113 -1.43 -5.75 -4.28
CA ARG A 113 -2.38 -5.60 -3.16
C ARG A 113 -1.87 -4.63 -2.11
N TYR A 114 -0.60 -4.74 -1.72
CA TYR A 114 0.02 -3.84 -0.75
C TYR A 114 0.13 -2.40 -1.27
N VAL A 115 0.53 -2.21 -2.52
CA VAL A 115 0.59 -0.88 -3.13
C VAL A 115 -0.81 -0.24 -3.18
N ARG A 116 -1.84 -1.01 -3.52
CA ARG A 116 -3.23 -0.54 -3.47
C ARG A 116 -3.67 -0.13 -2.07
N LEU A 117 -3.27 -0.87 -1.03
CA LEU A 117 -3.54 -0.48 0.36
C LEU A 117 -2.88 0.85 0.71
N VAL A 118 -1.60 1.01 0.38
CA VAL A 118 -0.84 2.24 0.68
C VAL A 118 -1.44 3.44 -0.03
N VAL A 119 -1.67 3.34 -1.33
CA VAL A 119 -2.22 4.43 -2.15
C VAL A 119 -3.69 4.70 -1.82
N GLY A 120 -4.49 3.64 -1.74
CA GLY A 120 -5.94 3.74 -1.54
C GLY A 120 -6.34 4.26 -0.16
N SER A 121 -5.49 4.11 0.85
CA SER A 121 -5.76 4.58 2.22
C SER A 121 -5.34 6.01 2.49
N ARG A 122 -4.68 6.67 1.56
CA ARG A 122 -4.10 8.01 1.74
C ARG A 122 -5.06 9.04 2.34
N ASN A 123 -6.31 9.07 1.86
CA ASN A 123 -7.27 10.11 2.25
C ASN A 123 -7.90 9.89 3.64
N PHE A 124 -7.81 8.68 4.19
CA PHE A 124 -8.41 8.35 5.50
C PHE A 124 -7.41 7.74 6.50
N ALA A 125 -6.14 7.62 6.15
CA ALA A 125 -5.13 7.04 7.04
C ALA A 125 -4.96 7.84 8.35
N ALA A 126 -4.99 9.16 8.30
CA ALA A 126 -4.92 10.01 9.49
C ALA A 126 -6.12 9.76 10.42
N ALA A 127 -7.34 9.77 9.89
CA ALA A 127 -8.56 9.48 10.63
C ALA A 127 -8.61 8.05 11.18
N GLY A 128 -7.98 7.10 10.47
CA GLY A 128 -7.83 5.70 10.89
C GLY A 128 -6.65 5.43 11.81
N SER A 129 -5.93 6.46 12.24
CA SER A 129 -4.78 6.39 13.18
C SER A 129 -3.54 5.66 12.65
N PHE A 130 -3.32 5.69 11.34
CA PHE A 130 -2.11 5.14 10.71
C PHE A 130 -1.47 6.08 9.67
N GLY A 131 -1.74 7.38 9.74
CA GLY A 131 -1.27 8.37 8.76
C GLY A 131 0.24 8.45 8.63
N ALA A 132 0.99 8.39 9.72
CA ALA A 132 2.45 8.44 9.70
C ALA A 132 3.05 7.23 8.98
N LYS A 133 2.58 6.02 9.28
CA LYS A 133 3.01 4.78 8.63
C LYS A 133 2.63 4.74 7.14
N GLN A 134 1.45 5.23 6.79
CA GLN A 134 1.03 5.34 5.40
C GLN A 134 1.95 6.27 4.60
N LYS A 135 2.28 7.42 5.15
CA LYS A 135 3.19 8.38 4.52
C LYS A 135 4.59 7.78 4.34
N ASP A 136 5.15 7.18 5.38
CA ASP A 136 6.46 6.54 5.34
C ASP A 136 6.51 5.42 4.30
N ALA A 137 5.49 4.56 4.27
CA ALA A 137 5.38 3.49 3.28
C ALA A 137 5.32 4.05 1.85
N SER A 138 4.51 5.08 1.62
CA SER A 138 4.40 5.73 0.30
C SER A 138 5.73 6.31 -0.17
N GLU A 139 6.45 7.04 0.68
CA GLU A 139 7.75 7.63 0.36
C GLU A 139 8.81 6.55 0.08
N GLU A 140 8.84 5.51 0.88
CA GLU A 140 9.77 4.38 0.73
C GLU A 140 9.52 3.61 -0.58
N LEU A 141 8.27 3.33 -0.90
CA LEU A 141 7.91 2.66 -2.15
C LEU A 141 8.23 3.52 -3.38
N CYS A 142 7.96 4.82 -3.31
CA CYS A 142 8.30 5.75 -4.39
C CYS A 142 9.81 5.79 -4.64
N PHE A 143 10.61 5.89 -3.60
CA PHE A 143 12.07 5.88 -3.70
C PHE A 143 12.58 4.57 -4.32
N TYR A 144 12.08 3.43 -3.86
CA TYR A 144 12.44 2.12 -4.37
C TYR A 144 12.09 1.96 -5.85
N LEU A 145 10.87 2.33 -6.22
CA LEU A 145 10.39 2.20 -7.60
C LEU A 145 11.15 3.08 -8.58
N ARG A 146 11.51 4.31 -8.19
CA ARG A 146 12.33 5.19 -9.04
C ARG A 146 13.65 4.54 -9.42
N ARG A 147 14.33 3.95 -8.47
CA ARG A 147 15.59 3.25 -8.70
C ARG A 147 15.39 2.02 -9.60
N TYR A 148 14.38 1.23 -9.31
CA TYR A 148 14.05 0.05 -10.10
C TYR A 148 13.72 0.42 -11.55
N ASN A 149 12.95 1.47 -11.77
CA ASN A 149 12.56 1.94 -13.10
C ASN A 149 13.76 2.33 -13.97
N GLU A 150 14.77 2.96 -13.39
CA GLU A 150 16.01 3.28 -14.12
C GLU A 150 16.74 2.00 -14.54
N ASP A 151 16.86 1.04 -13.65
CA ASP A 151 17.57 -0.20 -13.89
C ASP A 151 16.87 -1.09 -14.93
N VAL A 152 15.53 -1.17 -14.87
CA VAL A 152 14.76 -2.01 -15.81
C VAL A 152 14.86 -1.49 -17.25
N VAL A 153 14.85 -0.18 -17.45
CA VAL A 153 15.03 0.43 -18.78
C VAL A 153 16.45 0.16 -19.30
N LYS A 154 17.47 0.27 -18.46
CA LYS A 154 18.85 -0.08 -18.80
C LYS A 154 18.99 -1.54 -19.23
N GLU A 155 18.40 -2.46 -18.47
CA GLU A 155 18.45 -3.90 -18.78
C GLU A 155 17.77 -4.21 -20.12
N MET A 156 16.65 -3.58 -20.42
CA MET A 156 15.95 -3.71 -21.70
C MET A 156 16.79 -3.20 -22.88
N ARG A 157 17.62 -2.19 -22.66
CA ARG A 157 18.48 -1.60 -23.71
C ARG A 157 19.75 -2.40 -23.96
N ASN A 158 20.48 -2.72 -22.91
CA ASN A 158 21.87 -3.23 -22.98
C ASN A 158 22.09 -4.54 -22.22
N GLY A 159 21.10 -5.05 -21.51
CA GLY A 159 21.26 -6.18 -20.61
C GLY A 159 21.20 -7.55 -21.28
N GLU A 160 21.56 -8.56 -20.50
CA GLU A 160 21.54 -9.98 -20.91
C GLU A 160 20.18 -10.63 -20.65
N ASN A 161 19.37 -10.06 -19.73
CA ASN A 161 18.11 -10.64 -19.26
C ASN A 161 16.89 -9.82 -19.75
N ARG A 162 16.88 -9.46 -21.02
CA ARG A 162 15.85 -8.56 -21.59
C ARG A 162 14.44 -9.07 -21.46
N ALA A 163 14.21 -10.37 -21.65
CA ALA A 163 12.86 -10.95 -21.57
C ALA A 163 12.28 -10.84 -20.14
N ILE A 164 13.10 -11.10 -19.12
CA ILE A 164 12.72 -10.93 -17.71
C ILE A 164 12.47 -9.45 -17.42
N ALA A 165 13.36 -8.57 -17.89
CA ALA A 165 13.22 -7.13 -17.71
C ALA A 165 11.94 -6.59 -18.35
N GLU A 166 11.53 -7.07 -19.52
CA GLU A 166 10.25 -6.65 -20.15
C GLU A 166 9.03 -7.00 -19.31
N THR A 167 8.99 -8.20 -18.76
CA THR A 167 7.90 -8.62 -17.85
C THR A 167 7.85 -7.74 -16.60
N GLN A 168 9.00 -7.49 -15.99
CA GLN A 168 9.12 -6.62 -14.81
C GLN A 168 8.80 -5.15 -15.14
N PHE A 169 9.15 -4.70 -16.32
CA PHE A 169 8.85 -3.37 -16.82
C PHE A 169 7.34 -3.11 -16.89
N HIS A 170 6.56 -4.02 -17.42
CA HIS A 170 5.09 -3.89 -17.47
C HIS A 170 4.49 -3.81 -16.07
N PHE A 171 4.98 -4.60 -15.15
CA PHE A 171 4.55 -4.53 -13.74
C PHE A 171 4.98 -3.20 -13.09
N ALA A 172 6.21 -2.77 -13.30
CA ALA A 172 6.71 -1.49 -12.78
C ALA A 172 5.92 -0.29 -13.31
N ILE A 173 5.47 -0.32 -14.56
CA ILE A 173 4.57 0.71 -15.12
C ILE A 173 3.25 0.76 -14.36
N ALA A 174 2.64 -0.39 -14.08
CA ALA A 174 1.39 -0.44 -13.31
C ALA A 174 1.55 0.16 -11.90
N LEU A 175 2.67 -0.12 -11.23
CA LEU A 175 2.97 0.48 -9.93
C LEU A 175 3.25 1.98 -10.04
N THR A 176 3.93 2.42 -11.10
CA THR A 176 4.21 3.84 -11.36
C THR A 176 2.93 4.64 -11.52
N ALA A 177 1.95 4.10 -12.25
CA ALA A 177 0.64 4.73 -12.41
C ALA A 177 -0.07 4.95 -11.06
N LEU A 178 0.04 4.00 -10.13
CA LEU A 178 -0.57 4.10 -8.80
C LEU A 178 0.21 5.01 -7.85
N LEU A 179 1.52 4.86 -7.77
CA LEU A 179 2.36 5.56 -6.79
C LEU A 179 2.70 7.00 -7.20
N PHE A 180 2.80 7.26 -8.49
CA PHE A 180 3.12 8.59 -9.03
C PHE A 180 1.94 9.19 -9.78
N SER A 181 1.80 8.83 -11.07
CA SER A 181 0.70 9.30 -11.94
C SER A 181 0.66 8.50 -13.24
N GLU A 182 -0.46 8.62 -13.96
CA GLU A 182 -0.58 8.08 -15.33
C GLU A 182 0.39 8.77 -16.29
N GLU A 183 0.69 10.06 -16.08
CA GLU A 183 1.66 10.82 -16.88
C GLU A 183 3.07 10.24 -16.75
N GLU A 184 3.50 9.95 -15.54
CA GLU A 184 4.78 9.29 -15.26
C GLU A 184 4.83 7.88 -15.87
N ALA A 185 3.75 7.12 -15.77
CA ALA A 185 3.64 5.80 -16.38
C ALA A 185 3.77 5.86 -17.91
N GLU A 186 3.14 6.83 -18.56
CA GLU A 186 3.22 7.04 -19.99
C GLU A 186 4.64 7.45 -20.43
N LEU A 187 5.27 8.33 -19.67
CA LEU A 187 6.66 8.70 -19.92
C LEU A 187 7.58 7.47 -19.84
N MET A 188 7.36 6.61 -18.88
CA MET A 188 8.10 5.36 -18.73
C MET A 188 7.84 4.39 -19.90
N ARG A 189 6.61 4.28 -20.40
CA ARG A 189 6.29 3.47 -21.60
C ARG A 189 7.08 3.93 -22.81
N ARG A 190 7.21 5.25 -23.02
CA ARG A 190 7.99 5.82 -24.12
C ARG A 190 9.47 5.49 -23.99
N ARG A 191 10.02 5.58 -22.79
CA ARG A 191 11.42 5.19 -22.53
C ARG A 191 11.65 3.71 -22.81
N GLY A 192 10.71 2.85 -22.45
CA GLY A 192 10.76 1.42 -22.72
C GLY A 192 10.74 1.10 -24.20
N LYS A 193 9.88 1.75 -24.98
CA LYS A 193 9.86 1.62 -26.44
C LYS A 193 11.19 2.04 -27.07
N ALA A 194 11.76 3.16 -26.66
CA ALA A 194 13.06 3.63 -27.12
C ALA A 194 14.18 2.65 -26.76
N ALA A 195 14.16 2.06 -25.57
CA ALA A 195 15.14 1.06 -25.14
C ALA A 195 15.05 -0.22 -25.98
N GLN A 196 13.84 -0.71 -26.28
CA GLN A 196 13.61 -1.87 -27.15
C GLN A 196 14.09 -1.62 -28.58
N ALA A 197 13.86 -0.43 -29.14
CA ALA A 197 14.29 -0.06 -30.47
C ALA A 197 15.84 0.07 -30.61
N ALA A 198 16.51 0.40 -29.49
CA ALA A 198 17.98 0.53 -29.43
C ALA A 198 18.71 -0.80 -29.17
N ALA A 199 17.97 -1.85 -28.84
CA ALA A 199 18.50 -3.16 -28.47
C ALA A 199 18.96 -4.02 -29.67
#